data_1167b7b438275c413047820535f57aba
#
_entry.id   1167b7b438275c413047820535f57aba
#
_cell.length_a   1.000
_cell.length_b   1.000
_cell.length_c   1.000
_cell.angle_alpha   90.00
_cell.angle_beta   90.00
_cell.angle_gamma   90.00
#
_symmetry.space_group_name_H-M   'P 1'
#
loop_
_entity.id
_entity.type
_entity.pdbx_description
1 polymer ?
#
loop_
_entity_poly.entity_id
_entity_poly.type
_entity_poly.pdbx_seq_one_letter_code
_entity_poly.pdbx_strand_id
1 'polypeptide(L)'
;MIFRSIEAGLNSNVGCKRKNNQDNALASRGVYVVCDGMGGGKGGERASAQVAACFSQLAEQPSRNRTSIEHALSQSQQQVLELGQELGGIAGTTITGVVLPTRVEDSVHEQAIDEYQCRRFTHLPYARRCGRPLDGGVADPDHT
;
A
#
# COMPACT_ATOMS: atom_id res chain seq x y z
N MET A 1 -12.80 -4.58 28.58
CA MET A 1 -12.42 -3.87 27.33
C MET A 1 -10.95 -4.12 27.09
N ILE A 2 -10.59 -4.96 26.13
CA ILE A 2 -9.17 -5.25 25.87
C ILE A 2 -8.69 -4.19 24.87
N PHE A 3 -7.95 -3.22 25.33
CA PHE A 3 -7.22 -2.30 24.45
C PHE A 3 -6.02 -3.07 23.86
N ARG A 4 -6.10 -3.45 22.62
CA ARG A 4 -4.94 -3.95 21.88
C ARG A 4 -4.16 -2.74 21.38
N SER A 5 -3.01 -2.46 22.01
CA SER A 5 -2.04 -1.53 21.48
C SER A 5 -1.21 -2.25 20.41
N ILE A 6 -0.96 -1.59 19.28
CA ILE A 6 -0.05 -2.08 18.26
C ILE A 6 1.19 -1.21 18.31
N GLU A 7 2.33 -1.85 18.53
CA GLU A 7 3.63 -1.23 18.41
C GLU A 7 4.22 -1.60 17.05
N ALA A 8 4.76 -0.63 16.34
CA ALA A 8 5.37 -0.83 15.05
C ALA A 8 6.69 -0.08 14.97
N GLY A 9 7.68 -0.69 14.32
CA GLY A 9 8.97 -0.10 14.04
C GLY A 9 9.27 -0.12 12.56
N LEU A 10 10.01 0.87 12.09
CA LEU A 10 10.51 0.99 10.73
C LEU A 10 12.02 1.04 10.73
N ASN A 11 12.60 0.35 9.78
CA ASN A 11 14.01 0.51 9.44
C ASN A 11 14.18 0.41 7.93
N SER A 12 14.94 1.32 7.34
CA SER A 12 15.28 1.30 5.93
C SER A 12 16.75 1.65 5.75
N ASN A 13 17.43 0.92 4.89
CA ASN A 13 18.86 1.11 4.66
C ASN A 13 19.18 0.94 3.17
N VAL A 14 20.06 1.80 2.65
CA VAL A 14 20.48 1.76 1.25
C VAL A 14 21.28 0.50 0.88
N GLY A 15 21.85 -0.17 1.90
CA GLY A 15 22.76 -1.30 1.70
C GLY A 15 24.14 -0.87 1.24
N CYS A 16 24.98 -1.87 0.91
CA CYS A 16 26.41 -1.64 0.62
C CYS A 16 26.72 -1.42 -0.87
N LYS A 17 25.77 -1.65 -1.77
CA LYS A 17 26.02 -1.64 -3.22
C LYS A 17 25.33 -0.51 -3.96
N ARG A 18 24.22 0.00 -3.45
CA ARG A 18 23.45 1.09 -4.10
C ARG A 18 23.85 2.45 -3.55
N LYS A 19 23.75 3.48 -4.38
CA LYS A 19 24.00 4.87 -3.96
C LYS A 19 22.76 5.51 -3.33
N ASN A 20 21.58 5.11 -3.77
CA ASN A 20 20.30 5.67 -3.33
C ASN A 20 19.38 4.55 -2.81
N ASN A 21 18.66 4.85 -1.75
CA ASN A 21 17.57 4.03 -1.27
C ASN A 21 16.29 4.41 -2.01
N GLN A 22 15.71 3.45 -2.71
CA GLN A 22 14.47 3.63 -3.45
C GLN A 22 13.25 3.09 -2.68
N ASP A 23 13.48 2.51 -1.52
CA ASP A 23 12.43 2.00 -0.67
C ASP A 23 11.89 3.10 0.23
N ASN A 24 10.60 3.04 0.49
CA ASN A 24 9.94 3.90 1.46
C ASN A 24 8.93 3.08 2.28
N ALA A 25 8.64 3.54 3.49
CA ALA A 25 7.69 2.85 4.33
C ALA A 25 6.97 3.81 5.26
N LEU A 26 5.78 3.42 5.70
CA LEU A 26 4.98 4.14 6.68
C LEU A 26 4.51 3.18 7.75
N ALA A 27 4.63 3.58 9.01
CA ALA A 27 4.00 2.91 10.14
C ALA A 27 3.34 3.99 11.03
N SER A 28 2.10 4.28 10.77
CA SER A 28 1.37 5.35 11.46
C SER A 28 -0.11 5.04 11.57
N ARG A 29 -0.65 5.21 12.76
CA ARG A 29 -2.08 5.26 13.05
C ARG A 29 -2.91 4.13 12.42
N GLY A 30 -2.37 2.91 12.39
CA GLY A 30 -3.05 1.75 11.81
C GLY A 30 -2.87 1.61 10.29
N VAL A 31 -1.98 2.39 9.69
CA VAL A 31 -1.55 2.23 8.30
C VAL A 31 -0.08 1.83 8.30
N TYR A 32 0.20 0.65 7.77
CA TYR A 32 1.54 0.05 7.73
C TYR A 32 1.81 -0.39 6.30
N VAL A 33 2.65 0.33 5.59
CA VAL A 33 2.95 0.04 4.17
C VAL A 33 4.44 0.12 3.88
N VAL A 34 4.89 -0.69 2.96
CA VAL A 34 6.24 -0.70 2.38
C VAL A 34 6.12 -0.52 0.88
N CYS A 35 6.93 0.36 0.33
CA CYS A 35 6.99 0.72 -1.07
C CYS A 35 8.41 0.49 -1.58
N ASP A 36 8.61 -0.48 -2.49
CA ASP A 36 9.88 -0.73 -3.18
C ASP A 36 9.86 -0.01 -4.53
N GLY A 37 10.63 1.05 -4.63
CA GLY A 37 10.70 1.90 -5.80
C GLY A 37 11.54 1.30 -6.91
N MET A 38 11.09 1.46 -8.16
CA MET A 38 11.79 1.01 -9.35
C MET A 38 11.85 2.11 -10.41
N GLY A 39 12.95 2.13 -11.13
CA GLY A 39 13.22 3.10 -12.19
C GLY A 39 14.64 3.63 -12.10
N GLY A 40 15.23 3.95 -13.24
CA GLY A 40 16.58 4.52 -13.28
C GLY A 40 16.65 5.89 -12.60
N GLY A 41 17.74 6.18 -11.90
CA GLY A 41 17.96 7.48 -11.27
C GLY A 41 17.00 7.77 -10.11
N LYS A 42 16.32 8.91 -10.15
CA LYS A 42 15.43 9.38 -9.07
C LYS A 42 13.97 8.93 -9.19
N GLY A 43 13.61 8.18 -10.23
CA GLY A 43 12.22 7.80 -10.51
C GLY A 43 11.63 6.89 -9.43
N GLY A 44 12.35 5.85 -9.03
CA GLY A 44 11.89 4.91 -8.00
C GLY A 44 11.81 5.54 -6.61
N GLU A 45 12.82 6.30 -6.22
CA GLU A 45 12.85 7.02 -4.94
C GLU A 45 11.66 7.99 -4.81
N ARG A 46 11.40 8.79 -5.85
CA ARG A 46 10.27 9.72 -5.85
C ARG A 46 8.92 9.01 -5.89
N ALA A 47 8.81 7.92 -6.66
CA ALA A 47 7.58 7.14 -6.75
C ALA A 47 7.20 6.52 -5.40
N SER A 48 8.13 5.85 -4.73
CA SER A 48 7.89 5.25 -3.41
C SER A 48 7.55 6.31 -2.35
N ALA A 49 8.20 7.47 -2.38
CA ALA A 49 7.91 8.58 -1.47
C ALA A 49 6.51 9.17 -1.69
N GLN A 50 6.07 9.35 -2.95
CA GLN A 50 4.72 9.84 -3.26
C GLN A 50 3.65 8.87 -2.80
N VAL A 51 3.83 7.58 -3.02
CA VAL A 51 2.87 6.57 -2.58
C VAL A 51 2.79 6.52 -1.04
N ALA A 52 3.93 6.52 -0.36
CA ALA A 52 3.96 6.59 1.11
C ALA A 52 3.26 7.85 1.64
N ALA A 53 3.42 9.00 0.97
CA ALA A 53 2.73 10.25 1.33
C ALA A 53 1.21 10.15 1.16
N CYS A 54 0.70 9.53 0.08
CA CYS A 54 -0.74 9.29 -0.08
C CYS A 54 -1.30 8.43 1.05
N PHE A 55 -0.59 7.39 1.46
CA PHE A 55 -1.00 6.55 2.57
C PHE A 55 -0.84 7.22 3.95
N SER A 56 0.10 8.16 4.08
CA SER A 56 0.16 9.02 5.27
C SER A 56 -1.08 9.90 5.40
N GLN A 57 -1.58 10.46 4.31
CA GLN A 57 -2.85 11.21 4.31
C GLN A 57 -4.05 10.31 4.67
N LEU A 58 -4.06 9.07 4.18
CA LEU A 58 -5.06 8.07 4.58
C LEU A 58 -5.00 7.80 6.10
N ALA A 59 -3.81 7.74 6.68
CA ALA A 59 -3.63 7.52 8.13
C ALA A 59 -4.20 8.66 8.99
N GLU A 60 -4.28 9.87 8.46
CA GLU A 60 -4.85 11.04 9.14
C GLU A 60 -6.40 11.12 9.04
N GLN A 61 -7.02 10.31 8.18
CA GLN A 61 -8.48 10.32 8.04
C GLN A 61 -9.17 9.77 9.29
N PRO A 62 -10.28 10.38 9.70
CA PRO A 62 -11.02 9.95 10.89
C PRO A 62 -11.68 8.58 10.71
N SER A 63 -12.01 8.21 9.48
CA SER A 63 -12.51 6.88 9.16
C SER A 63 -11.79 6.30 7.95
N ARG A 64 -11.51 5.02 8.02
CA ARG A 64 -10.86 4.26 6.95
C ARG A 64 -11.70 3.03 6.63
N ASN A 65 -12.00 2.89 5.36
CA ASN A 65 -12.74 1.76 4.81
C ASN A 65 -12.13 1.36 3.46
N ARG A 66 -12.68 0.34 2.84
CA ARG A 66 -12.22 -0.15 1.54
C ARG A 66 -12.17 0.95 0.49
N THR A 67 -13.20 1.78 0.41
CA THR A 67 -13.28 2.87 -0.58
C THR A 67 -12.17 3.91 -0.38
N SER A 68 -11.87 4.28 0.86
CA SER A 68 -10.77 5.22 1.14
C SER A 68 -9.40 4.66 0.77
N ILE A 69 -9.20 3.35 0.92
CA ILE A 69 -7.97 2.67 0.48
C ILE A 69 -7.88 2.63 -1.05
N GLU A 70 -8.96 2.28 -1.73
CA GLU A 70 -9.03 2.27 -3.20
C GLU A 70 -8.79 3.67 -3.78
N HIS A 71 -9.30 4.71 -3.12
CA HIS A 71 -9.04 6.10 -3.50
C HIS A 71 -7.55 6.46 -3.33
N ALA A 72 -6.93 6.11 -2.20
CA ALA A 72 -5.51 6.35 -1.96
C ALA A 72 -4.63 5.61 -2.99
N LEU A 73 -4.99 4.38 -3.37
CA LEU A 73 -4.33 3.62 -4.43
C LEU A 73 -4.46 4.29 -5.80
N SER A 74 -5.66 4.77 -6.15
CA SER A 74 -5.91 5.43 -7.43
C SER A 74 -5.17 6.77 -7.52
N GLN A 75 -5.16 7.55 -6.44
CA GLN A 75 -4.40 8.78 -6.35
C GLN A 75 -2.89 8.52 -6.46
N SER A 76 -2.38 7.50 -5.78
CA SER A 76 -0.98 7.09 -5.87
C SER A 76 -0.61 6.71 -7.31
N GLN A 77 -1.45 5.93 -7.99
CA GLN A 77 -1.24 5.54 -9.38
C GLN A 77 -1.15 6.76 -10.31
N GLN A 78 -2.07 7.72 -10.14
CA GLN A 78 -2.08 8.95 -10.94
C GLN A 78 -0.78 9.74 -10.76
N GLN A 79 -0.37 9.94 -9.51
CA GLN A 79 0.86 10.70 -9.21
C GLN A 79 2.12 10.01 -9.76
N VAL A 80 2.20 8.69 -9.70
CA VAL A 80 3.34 7.94 -10.26
C VAL A 80 3.36 8.01 -11.78
N LEU A 81 2.20 8.00 -12.45
CA LEU A 81 2.11 8.19 -13.90
C LEU A 81 2.57 9.59 -14.31
N GLU A 82 2.12 10.63 -13.62
CA GLU A 82 2.54 12.02 -13.84
C GLU A 82 4.05 12.19 -13.64
N LEU A 83 4.58 11.58 -12.58
CA LEU A 83 6.03 11.57 -12.33
C LEU A 83 6.81 10.91 -13.47
N GLY A 84 6.34 9.79 -14.01
CA GLY A 84 6.95 9.12 -15.14
C GLY A 84 6.99 10.02 -16.39
N GLN A 85 5.91 10.75 -16.66
CA GLN A 85 5.84 11.72 -17.75
C GLN A 85 6.80 12.90 -17.52
N GLU A 86 6.82 13.48 -16.30
CA GLU A 86 7.72 14.58 -15.91
C GLU A 86 9.19 14.21 -16.13
N LEU A 87 9.57 13.00 -15.75
CA LEU A 87 10.95 12.54 -15.85
C LEU A 87 11.34 12.04 -17.25
N GLY A 88 10.39 11.94 -18.17
CA GLY A 88 10.62 11.40 -19.52
C GLY A 88 11.13 9.96 -19.50
N GLY A 89 10.76 9.19 -18.48
CA GLY A 89 11.28 7.86 -18.23
C GLY A 89 10.33 6.99 -17.41
N ILE A 90 10.89 5.94 -16.82
CA ILE A 90 10.14 4.98 -16.01
C ILE A 90 10.22 5.39 -14.54
N ALA A 91 9.08 5.63 -13.93
CA ALA A 91 8.91 5.72 -12.50
C ALA A 91 7.88 4.69 -12.04
N GLY A 92 8.16 3.99 -10.96
CA GLY A 92 7.25 2.99 -10.43
C GLY A 92 7.61 2.60 -9.00
N THR A 93 6.66 1.99 -8.31
CA THR A 93 6.89 1.40 -6.99
C THR A 93 5.92 0.26 -6.77
N THR A 94 6.32 -0.69 -5.95
CA THR A 94 5.37 -1.64 -5.34
C THR A 94 4.75 -1.00 -4.10
N ILE A 95 3.63 -1.52 -3.65
CA ILE A 95 3.09 -1.27 -2.33
C ILE A 95 2.58 -2.56 -1.72
N THR A 96 2.97 -2.80 -0.48
CA THR A 96 2.48 -3.92 0.32
C THR A 96 2.24 -3.41 1.72
N GLY A 97 1.15 -3.84 2.35
CA GLY A 97 0.90 -3.40 3.72
C GLY A 97 -0.45 -3.81 4.27
N VAL A 98 -0.71 -3.32 5.46
CA VAL A 98 -1.94 -3.54 6.22
C VAL A 98 -2.52 -2.19 6.61
N VAL A 99 -3.82 -2.03 6.40
CA VAL A 99 -4.58 -0.88 6.86
C VAL A 99 -5.65 -1.37 7.82
N LEU A 100 -5.56 -0.93 9.07
CA LEU A 100 -6.56 -1.24 10.07
C LEU A 100 -7.76 -0.31 9.92
N PRO A 101 -8.99 -0.82 9.95
CA PRO A 101 -10.18 0.03 9.95
C PRO A 101 -10.20 0.89 11.20
N THR A 102 -10.72 2.11 11.07
CA THR A 102 -11.02 2.94 12.23
C THR A 102 -12.28 2.38 12.91
N ARG A 103 -12.26 2.22 14.23
CA ARG A 103 -13.45 1.90 14.98
C ARG A 103 -14.40 3.09 14.93
N VAL A 104 -15.54 2.92 14.26
CA VAL A 104 -16.72 3.74 14.49
C VAL A 104 -17.43 3.07 15.67
N GLU A 105 -17.73 3.81 16.72
CA GLU A 105 -18.24 3.28 18.00
C GLU A 105 -19.59 2.55 17.90
N ASP A 106 -20.26 2.54 16.74
CA ASP A 106 -21.63 2.07 16.59
C ASP A 106 -21.85 0.85 15.70
N SER A 107 -20.83 0.14 15.26
CA SER A 107 -21.04 -1.11 14.51
C SER A 107 -20.24 -2.27 15.10
N VAL A 108 -20.93 -3.07 15.91
CA VAL A 108 -20.49 -4.38 16.40
C VAL A 108 -20.55 -5.38 15.24
N HIS A 109 -19.85 -5.13 14.16
CA HIS A 109 -19.52 -6.14 13.19
C HIS A 109 -18.00 -6.31 13.22
N GLU A 110 -17.61 -7.54 13.51
CA GLU A 110 -16.26 -8.05 13.40
C GLU A 110 -15.76 -7.76 12.00
N GLN A 111 -15.16 -6.57 11.82
CA GLN A 111 -14.57 -6.21 10.52
C GLN A 111 -13.26 -6.97 10.43
N ALA A 112 -13.23 -7.90 9.50
CA ALA A 112 -12.02 -8.59 9.10
C ALA A 112 -10.93 -7.58 8.75
N ILE A 113 -9.70 -7.93 9.11
CA ILE A 113 -8.51 -7.21 8.65
C ILE A 113 -8.45 -7.42 7.14
N ASP A 114 -8.71 -6.37 6.37
CA ASP A 114 -8.53 -6.42 4.92
C ASP A 114 -7.04 -6.38 4.62
N GLU A 115 -6.48 -7.52 4.24
CA GLU A 115 -5.12 -7.64 3.75
C GLU A 115 -5.08 -7.24 2.26
N TYR A 116 -4.49 -6.10 1.97
CA TYR A 116 -4.25 -5.67 0.60
C TYR A 116 -2.87 -6.09 0.15
N GLN A 117 -2.79 -7.16 -0.61
CA GLN A 117 -1.54 -7.62 -1.21
C GLN A 117 -1.26 -6.92 -2.54
N CYS A 118 -0.11 -6.29 -2.57
CA CYS A 118 0.76 -6.00 -3.71
C CYS A 118 0.07 -5.47 -4.98
N ARG A 119 0.05 -4.15 -5.14
CA ARG A 119 -0.10 -3.55 -6.46
C ARG A 119 1.25 -3.03 -6.95
N ARG A 120 1.65 -3.50 -8.12
CA ARG A 120 2.81 -2.98 -8.83
C ARG A 120 2.35 -1.79 -9.67
N PHE A 121 2.81 -0.59 -9.33
CA PHE A 121 2.56 0.62 -10.10
C PHE A 121 3.69 0.79 -11.11
N THR A 122 3.44 0.44 -12.36
CA THR A 122 4.35 0.69 -13.48
C THR A 122 3.65 1.53 -14.53
N HIS A 123 4.41 2.24 -15.32
CA HIS A 123 3.93 3.04 -16.47
C HIS A 123 3.26 2.21 -17.58
N LEU A 124 3.24 0.89 -17.47
CA LEU A 124 2.57 0.03 -18.41
C LEU A 124 1.07 -0.10 -18.06
N PRO A 125 0.14 -0.02 -19.03
CA PRO A 125 -1.30 -0.06 -18.78
C PRO A 125 -1.82 -1.43 -18.33
N TYR A 126 -0.95 -2.32 -17.88
CA TYR A 126 -1.27 -3.68 -17.50
C TYR A 126 -0.94 -3.94 -16.02
N ALA A 127 -1.73 -3.34 -15.13
CA ALA A 127 -1.75 -3.78 -13.74
C ALA A 127 -2.65 -5.02 -13.63
N ARG A 128 -2.09 -6.21 -13.73
CA ARG A 128 -2.81 -7.42 -13.28
C ARG A 128 -3.05 -7.27 -11.78
N ARG A 129 -4.31 -7.41 -11.38
CA ARG A 129 -4.67 -7.60 -9.97
C ARG A 129 -3.96 -8.85 -9.48
N CYS A 130 -2.96 -8.70 -8.64
CA CYS A 130 -2.36 -9.80 -7.92
C CYS A 130 -3.10 -9.87 -6.57
N GLY A 131 -3.87 -10.94 -6.38
CA GLY A 131 -4.55 -11.26 -5.13
C GLY A 131 -6.07 -11.30 -5.27
N ARG A 132 -6.62 -12.51 -5.28
CA ARG A 132 -8.01 -12.74 -4.87
C ARG A 132 -8.11 -12.37 -3.38
N PRO A 133 -9.23 -11.79 -2.92
CA PRO A 133 -9.54 -11.87 -1.49
C PRO A 133 -9.47 -13.35 -1.09
N LEU A 134 -8.90 -13.63 0.05
CA LEU A 134 -9.05 -14.93 0.70
C LEU A 134 -10.49 -15.01 1.19
N ASP A 135 -11.43 -15.19 0.25
CA ASP A 135 -12.74 -15.69 0.57
C ASP A 135 -12.50 -17.10 1.07
N GLY A 136 -12.80 -17.30 2.35
CA GLY A 136 -12.83 -18.62 2.97
C GLY A 136 -13.89 -19.51 2.30
N GLY A 137 -13.66 -19.89 1.05
CA GLY A 137 -14.41 -20.87 0.31
C GLY A 137 -14.03 -22.23 0.86
N VAL A 138 -14.87 -22.74 1.75
CA VAL A 138 -14.96 -24.16 2.06
C VAL A 138 -15.06 -24.90 0.73
N ALA A 139 -14.07 -25.72 0.44
CA ALA A 139 -14.12 -26.63 -0.69
C ALA A 139 -15.33 -27.54 -0.53
N ASP A 140 -16.22 -27.50 -1.50
CA ASP A 140 -17.35 -28.42 -1.63
C ASP A 140 -16.78 -29.80 -2.04
N PRO A 141 -17.00 -30.89 -1.27
CA PRO A 141 -16.39 -32.18 -1.53
C PRO A 141 -17.17 -33.08 -2.51
N ASP A 142 -18.09 -32.57 -3.29
CA ASP A 142 -18.88 -33.38 -4.21
C ASP A 142 -18.77 -32.94 -5.69
N HIS A 143 -17.71 -33.41 -6.34
CA HIS A 143 -17.79 -33.76 -7.77
C HIS A 143 -16.87 -34.94 -8.07
N THR A 144 -17.49 -36.13 -8.03
CA THR A 144 -17.05 -37.34 -8.74
C THR A 144 -17.34 -37.20 -10.22
#